data_ec29fc5e9acf6deb1da03e506c274558
#
_entry.id   ec29fc5e9acf6deb1da03e506c274558
#
_cell.length_a   1.000
_cell.length_b   1.000
_cell.length_c   1.000
_cell.angle_alpha   90.00
_cell.angle_beta   90.00
_cell.angle_gamma   90.00
#
_symmetry.space_group_name_H-M   'P 1'
#
loop_
_entity.id
_entity.type
_entity.pdbx_description
1 polymer ?
#
loop_
_entity_poly.entity_id
_entity_poly.type
_entity_poly.pdbx_seq_one_letter_code
_entity_poly.pdbx_strand_id
1 'polypeptide(L)'
;SLAFWGALLFAVHPLCVEPVHYAAQTTILLATLLSMLACVAFLKWRDGGRLLWGVISVGLVLLAGMAKEPGFFHATILIFFTARLGEDKGIQLEPKSRLLMIAGIGLCAIVFTAAWFGLVLSKLGNFTELGHHWLTQARVMGEYVSRMFAPIGLSSDHHIPWTIAWSDGEAVTKLVVIFAAAAVILERYIRGKRWL
;
A
#
# COMPACT_ATOMS: atom_id res chain seq x y z
N SER A 1 -18.75 -12.10 -13.43
CA SER A 1 -18.73 -10.76 -12.81
C SER A 1 -17.40 -10.07 -13.07
N LEU A 2 -17.38 -8.73 -13.10
CA LEU A 2 -16.14 -7.94 -13.26
C LEU A 2 -15.10 -8.30 -12.20
N ALA A 3 -15.53 -8.59 -10.96
CA ALA A 3 -14.66 -9.01 -9.88
C ALA A 3 -13.91 -10.32 -10.18
N PHE A 4 -14.56 -11.27 -10.82
CA PHE A 4 -13.92 -12.52 -11.23
C PHE A 4 -12.82 -12.28 -12.27
N TRP A 5 -13.11 -11.49 -13.30
CA TRP A 5 -12.12 -11.18 -14.34
C TRP A 5 -10.96 -10.37 -13.78
N GLY A 6 -11.22 -9.41 -12.87
CA GLY A 6 -10.18 -8.65 -12.18
C GLY A 6 -9.27 -9.56 -11.35
N ALA A 7 -9.85 -10.48 -10.58
CA ALA A 7 -9.08 -11.45 -9.78
C ALA A 7 -8.27 -12.41 -10.66
N LEU A 8 -8.84 -12.86 -11.78
CA LEU A 8 -8.15 -13.75 -12.73
C LEU A 8 -6.98 -13.02 -13.39
N LEU A 9 -7.18 -11.78 -13.87
CA LEU A 9 -6.11 -10.97 -14.46
C LEU A 9 -4.98 -10.73 -13.45
N PHE A 10 -5.31 -10.43 -12.21
CA PHE A 10 -4.31 -10.29 -11.14
C PHE A 10 -3.55 -11.60 -10.92
N ALA A 11 -4.24 -12.73 -10.83
CA ALA A 11 -3.63 -14.03 -10.54
C ALA A 11 -2.69 -14.52 -11.65
N VAL A 12 -2.98 -14.19 -12.92
CA VAL A 12 -2.15 -14.62 -14.07
C VAL A 12 -1.15 -13.55 -14.51
N HIS A 13 -1.13 -12.37 -13.87
CA HIS A 13 -0.25 -11.30 -14.28
C HIS A 13 1.23 -11.68 -14.05
N PRO A 14 2.13 -11.50 -15.03
CA PRO A 14 3.53 -11.93 -14.92
C PRO A 14 4.29 -11.34 -13.73
N LEU A 15 3.96 -10.12 -13.28
CA LEU A 15 4.56 -9.52 -12.08
C LEU A 15 4.22 -10.27 -10.78
N CYS A 16 3.15 -11.09 -10.76
CA CYS A 16 2.78 -11.88 -9.60
C CYS A 16 3.57 -13.21 -9.51
N VAL A 17 4.36 -13.54 -10.53
CA VAL A 17 5.15 -14.79 -10.57
C VAL A 17 6.32 -14.73 -9.60
N GLU A 18 7.01 -13.60 -9.51
CA GLU A 18 8.19 -13.43 -8.66
C GLU A 18 7.90 -13.73 -7.17
N PRO A 19 6.87 -13.14 -6.51
CA PRO A 19 6.57 -13.45 -5.12
C PRO A 19 6.20 -14.92 -4.87
N VAL A 20 5.70 -15.63 -5.88
CA VAL A 20 5.31 -17.05 -5.77
C VAL A 20 6.51 -17.96 -5.90
N HIS A 21 7.43 -17.66 -6.83
CA HIS A 21 8.60 -18.50 -7.10
C HIS A 21 9.76 -18.26 -6.13
N TYR A 22 9.85 -17.09 -5.51
CA TYR A 22 10.94 -16.75 -4.61
C TYR A 22 10.55 -17.08 -3.17
N ALA A 23 11.15 -18.11 -2.58
CA ALA A 23 10.88 -18.52 -1.19
C ALA A 23 11.08 -17.37 -0.18
N ALA A 24 12.05 -16.47 -0.44
CA ALA A 24 12.27 -15.27 0.38
C ALA A 24 11.12 -14.25 0.33
N GLN A 25 10.23 -14.35 -0.65
CA GLN A 25 9.08 -13.46 -0.83
C GLN A 25 7.77 -14.01 -0.24
N THR A 26 7.79 -15.18 0.39
CA THR A 26 6.60 -15.76 1.06
C THR A 26 6.01 -14.83 2.11
N THR A 27 6.83 -14.00 2.76
CA THR A 27 6.39 -12.97 3.71
C THR A 27 5.51 -11.90 3.05
N ILE A 28 5.76 -11.55 1.79
CA ILE A 28 4.91 -10.62 1.02
C ILE A 28 3.55 -11.26 0.73
N LEU A 29 3.52 -12.53 0.34
CA LEU A 29 2.28 -13.27 0.12
C LEU A 29 1.44 -13.35 1.40
N LEU A 30 2.10 -13.67 2.52
CA LEU A 30 1.46 -13.70 3.84
C LEU A 30 0.91 -12.30 4.22
N ALA A 31 1.70 -11.25 4.05
CA ALA A 31 1.27 -9.88 4.33
C ALA A 31 0.07 -9.49 3.46
N THR A 32 0.07 -9.84 2.17
CA THR A 32 -1.04 -9.58 1.26
C THR A 32 -2.30 -10.34 1.67
N LEU A 33 -2.18 -11.62 2.01
CA LEU A 33 -3.30 -12.42 2.50
C LEU A 33 -3.91 -11.82 3.78
N LEU A 34 -3.08 -11.47 4.75
CA LEU A 34 -3.52 -10.85 6.00
C LEU A 34 -4.20 -9.49 5.75
N SER A 35 -3.69 -8.70 4.80
CA SER A 35 -4.29 -7.42 4.40
C SER A 35 -5.70 -7.62 3.79
N MET A 36 -5.87 -8.61 2.93
CA MET A 36 -7.17 -8.94 2.34
C MET A 36 -8.15 -9.45 3.41
N LEU A 37 -7.69 -10.30 4.32
CA LEU A 37 -8.51 -10.78 5.45
C LEU A 37 -8.91 -9.63 6.40
N ALA A 38 -8.01 -8.67 6.63
CA ALA A 38 -8.31 -7.46 7.40
C ALA A 38 -9.43 -6.65 6.74
N CYS A 39 -9.38 -6.50 5.42
CA CYS A 39 -10.42 -5.82 4.65
C CYS A 39 -11.78 -6.56 4.74
N VAL A 40 -11.80 -7.88 4.62
CA VAL A 40 -13.03 -8.69 4.79
C VAL A 40 -13.60 -8.55 6.20
N ALA A 41 -12.75 -8.59 7.23
CA ALA A 41 -13.17 -8.40 8.62
C ALA A 41 -13.73 -6.98 8.82
N PHE A 42 -13.11 -5.96 8.24
CA PHE A 42 -13.60 -4.59 8.24
C PHE A 42 -15.01 -4.49 7.61
N LEU A 43 -15.22 -5.11 6.44
CA LEU A 43 -16.54 -5.13 5.80
C LEU A 43 -17.60 -5.77 6.68
N LYS A 44 -17.30 -6.90 7.32
CA LYS A 44 -18.22 -7.57 8.26
C LYS A 44 -18.55 -6.70 9.48
N TRP A 45 -17.56 -5.95 9.98
CA TRP A 45 -17.81 -4.99 11.06
C TRP A 45 -18.69 -3.85 10.59
N ARG A 46 -18.39 -3.25 9.44
CA ARG A 46 -19.16 -2.16 8.86
C ARG A 46 -20.62 -2.54 8.63
N ASP A 47 -20.85 -3.73 8.04
CA ASP A 47 -22.20 -4.16 7.62
C ASP A 47 -23.00 -4.78 8.77
N GLY A 48 -22.36 -5.40 9.75
CA GLY A 48 -23.00 -6.13 10.84
C GLY A 48 -22.85 -5.49 12.23
N GLY A 49 -22.07 -4.43 12.40
CA GLY A 49 -21.91 -3.66 13.64
C GLY A 49 -21.23 -4.39 14.81
N ARG A 50 -20.82 -5.66 14.67
CA ARG A 50 -20.20 -6.43 15.75
C ARG A 50 -18.75 -5.99 15.95
N LEU A 51 -18.45 -5.38 17.11
CA LEU A 51 -17.13 -4.88 17.48
C LEU A 51 -16.01 -5.92 17.33
N LEU A 52 -16.33 -7.21 17.55
CA LEU A 52 -15.38 -8.31 17.37
C LEU A 52 -14.71 -8.29 15.98
N TRP A 53 -15.45 -8.04 14.91
CA TRP A 53 -14.90 -7.97 13.56
C TRP A 53 -13.98 -6.76 13.36
N GLY A 54 -14.28 -5.65 14.05
CA GLY A 54 -13.40 -4.48 14.09
C GLY A 54 -12.06 -4.80 14.75
N VAL A 55 -12.10 -5.47 15.91
CA VAL A 55 -10.88 -5.91 16.63
C VAL A 55 -10.07 -6.89 15.79
N ILE A 56 -10.73 -7.86 15.14
CA ILE A 56 -10.07 -8.81 14.23
C ILE A 56 -9.40 -8.06 13.08
N SER A 57 -10.08 -7.08 12.48
CA SER A 57 -9.52 -6.28 11.38
C SER A 57 -8.23 -5.57 11.81
N VAL A 58 -8.23 -4.88 12.95
CA VAL A 58 -7.05 -4.20 13.49
C VAL A 58 -5.92 -5.19 13.77
N GLY A 59 -6.23 -6.33 14.40
CA GLY A 59 -5.24 -7.38 14.66
C GLY A 59 -4.59 -7.91 13.37
N LEU A 60 -5.38 -8.11 12.32
CA LEU A 60 -4.88 -8.56 11.02
C LEU A 60 -4.02 -7.50 10.31
N VAL A 61 -4.33 -6.21 10.47
CA VAL A 61 -3.48 -5.09 9.98
C VAL A 61 -2.11 -5.13 10.65
N LEU A 62 -2.08 -5.30 11.97
CA LEU A 62 -0.81 -5.40 12.73
C LEU A 62 -0.01 -6.63 12.31
N LEU A 63 -0.66 -7.78 12.19
CA LEU A 63 0.00 -9.01 11.72
C LEU A 63 0.53 -8.89 10.29
N ALA A 64 -0.18 -8.21 9.40
CA ALA A 64 0.29 -7.94 8.05
C ALA A 64 1.57 -7.08 8.06
N GLY A 65 1.63 -6.06 8.90
CA GLY A 65 2.82 -5.23 9.11
C GLY A 65 3.99 -6.00 9.72
N MET A 66 3.72 -6.95 10.63
CA MET A 66 4.74 -7.81 11.24
C MET A 66 5.28 -8.85 10.25
N ALA A 67 4.46 -9.33 9.32
CA ALA A 67 4.90 -10.24 8.27
C ALA A 67 5.84 -9.57 7.28
N LYS A 68 5.52 -8.34 6.87
CA LYS A 68 6.37 -7.49 6.01
C LYS A 68 5.93 -6.04 6.18
N GLU A 69 6.87 -5.09 6.29
CA GLU A 69 6.58 -3.67 6.54
C GLU A 69 5.53 -3.07 5.56
N PRO A 70 5.59 -3.34 4.22
CA PRO A 70 4.57 -2.85 3.31
C PRO A 70 3.17 -3.38 3.57
N GLY A 71 3.02 -4.52 4.25
CA GLY A 71 1.72 -5.13 4.56
C GLY A 71 0.82 -4.21 5.40
N PHE A 72 1.40 -3.43 6.31
CA PHE A 72 0.67 -2.43 7.07
C PHE A 72 0.03 -1.37 6.17
N PHE A 73 0.81 -0.83 5.24
CA PHE A 73 0.32 0.19 4.30
C PHE A 73 -0.73 -0.37 3.34
N HIS A 74 -0.51 -1.58 2.81
CA HIS A 74 -1.48 -2.26 1.94
C HIS A 74 -2.82 -2.46 2.65
N ALA A 75 -2.81 -3.00 3.87
CA ALA A 75 -4.03 -3.22 4.65
C ALA A 75 -4.76 -1.91 4.94
N THR A 76 -4.03 -0.87 5.35
CA THR A 76 -4.59 0.45 5.65
C THR A 76 -5.23 1.09 4.42
N ILE A 77 -4.55 1.06 3.27
CA ILE A 77 -5.06 1.59 2.00
C ILE A 77 -6.32 0.84 1.57
N LEU A 78 -6.32 -0.50 1.62
CA LEU A 78 -7.47 -1.32 1.25
C LEU A 78 -8.69 -1.01 2.12
N ILE A 79 -8.51 -0.89 3.45
CA ILE A 79 -9.58 -0.55 4.38
C ILE A 79 -10.12 0.85 4.08
N PHE A 80 -9.24 1.80 3.84
CA PHE A 80 -9.62 3.18 3.54
C PHE A 80 -10.47 3.29 2.25
N PHE A 81 -10.02 2.67 1.15
CA PHE A 81 -10.79 2.64 -0.09
C PHE A 81 -12.13 1.92 0.09
N THR A 82 -12.15 0.80 0.82
CA THR A 82 -13.36 0.03 1.05
C THR A 82 -14.37 0.79 1.92
N ALA A 83 -13.89 1.55 2.90
CA ALA A 83 -14.73 2.43 3.70
C ALA A 83 -15.40 3.49 2.82
N ARG A 84 -14.62 4.11 1.94
CA ARG A 84 -15.10 5.17 1.04
C ARG A 84 -16.14 4.68 0.03
N LEU A 85 -15.87 3.54 -0.61
CA LEU A 85 -16.83 2.91 -1.53
C LEU A 85 -18.16 2.53 -0.83
N GLY A 86 -18.13 2.26 0.48
CA GLY A 86 -19.32 2.04 1.27
C GLY A 86 -20.14 3.32 1.49
N GLU A 87 -19.48 4.44 1.78
CA GLU A 87 -20.14 5.75 1.90
C GLU A 87 -20.88 6.15 0.62
N ASP A 88 -20.28 5.91 -0.54
CA ASP A 88 -20.90 6.18 -1.84
C ASP A 88 -22.17 5.34 -2.08
N LYS A 89 -22.30 4.19 -1.43
CA LYS A 89 -23.48 3.31 -1.46
C LYS A 89 -24.49 3.62 -0.35
N GLY A 90 -24.29 4.69 0.43
CA GLY A 90 -25.15 5.06 1.56
C GLY A 90 -24.95 4.21 2.82
N ILE A 91 -23.94 3.34 2.85
CA ILE A 91 -23.60 2.54 4.03
C ILE A 91 -22.65 3.39 4.88
N GLN A 92 -23.20 4.02 5.92
CA GLN A 92 -22.41 4.87 6.82
C GLN A 92 -22.06 4.12 8.11
N LEU A 93 -20.80 4.22 8.51
CA LEU A 93 -20.40 3.82 9.86
C LEU A 93 -20.97 4.80 10.88
N GLU A 94 -21.41 4.28 12.02
CA GLU A 94 -21.74 5.13 13.15
C GLU A 94 -20.57 6.08 13.48
N PRO A 95 -20.82 7.38 13.74
CA PRO A 95 -19.76 8.38 13.93
C PRO A 95 -18.69 7.98 14.95
N LYS A 96 -19.10 7.35 16.06
CA LYS A 96 -18.16 6.84 17.09
C LYS A 96 -17.26 5.73 16.55
N SER A 97 -17.83 4.78 15.82
CA SER A 97 -17.09 3.67 15.21
C SER A 97 -16.11 4.17 14.15
N ARG A 98 -16.52 5.15 13.36
CA ARG A 98 -15.67 5.82 12.38
C ARG A 98 -14.48 6.53 13.03
N LEU A 99 -14.72 7.28 14.11
CA LEU A 99 -13.69 7.97 14.86
C LEU A 99 -12.70 6.99 15.48
N LEU A 100 -13.17 5.92 16.11
CA LEU A 100 -12.32 4.87 16.69
C LEU A 100 -11.46 4.18 15.63
N MET A 101 -12.01 3.91 14.45
CA MET A 101 -11.25 3.33 13.33
C MET A 101 -10.15 4.27 12.85
N ILE A 102 -10.49 5.54 12.61
CA ILE A 102 -9.50 6.53 12.14
C ILE A 102 -8.40 6.73 13.19
N ALA A 103 -8.78 6.85 14.46
CA ALA A 103 -7.84 7.00 15.57
C ALA A 103 -6.94 5.76 15.73
N GLY A 104 -7.50 4.55 15.66
CA GLY A 104 -6.77 3.30 15.77
C GLY A 104 -5.78 3.11 14.59
N ILE A 105 -6.24 3.31 13.37
CA ILE A 105 -5.36 3.22 12.17
C ILE A 105 -4.30 4.32 12.23
N GLY A 106 -4.67 5.55 12.60
CA GLY A 106 -3.75 6.67 12.73
C GLY A 106 -2.66 6.42 13.77
N LEU A 107 -3.03 5.91 14.95
CA LEU A 107 -2.08 5.55 16.01
C LEU A 107 -1.13 4.44 15.54
N CYS A 108 -1.67 3.38 14.93
CA CYS A 108 -0.84 2.30 14.38
C CYS A 108 0.11 2.83 13.29
N ALA A 109 -0.37 3.72 12.41
CA ALA A 109 0.47 4.33 11.38
C ALA A 109 1.61 5.16 12.00
N ILE A 110 1.32 5.96 13.02
CA ILE A 110 2.34 6.78 13.72
C ILE A 110 3.39 5.87 14.37
N VAL A 111 2.97 4.87 15.14
CA VAL A 111 3.89 3.97 15.84
C VAL A 111 4.75 3.20 14.84
N PHE A 112 4.13 2.67 13.79
CA PHE A 112 4.85 1.91 12.77
C PHE A 112 5.83 2.78 11.99
N THR A 113 5.41 3.99 11.59
CA THR A 113 6.26 4.94 10.85
C THR A 113 7.43 5.40 11.72
N ALA A 114 7.20 5.68 13.00
CA ALA A 114 8.25 6.08 13.93
C ALA A 114 9.28 4.95 14.15
N ALA A 115 8.82 3.71 14.33
CA ALA A 115 9.69 2.55 14.49
C ALA A 115 10.49 2.28 13.20
N TRP A 116 9.82 2.33 12.04
CA TRP A 116 10.46 2.12 10.73
C TRP A 116 11.48 3.23 10.43
N PHE A 117 11.13 4.49 10.68
CA PHE A 117 12.03 5.64 10.48
C PHE A 117 13.27 5.55 11.39
N GLY A 118 13.09 5.13 12.64
CA GLY A 118 14.21 4.86 13.56
C GLY A 118 15.16 3.78 13.02
N LEU A 119 14.60 2.67 12.50
CA LEU A 119 15.38 1.60 11.89
C LEU A 119 16.11 2.04 10.61
N VAL A 120 15.45 2.83 9.76
CA VAL A 120 16.04 3.35 8.53
C VAL A 120 17.19 4.31 8.84
N LEU A 121 16.99 5.26 9.76
CA LEU A 121 18.03 6.19 10.18
C LEU A 121 19.24 5.47 10.80
N SER A 122 19.01 4.44 11.61
CA SER A 122 20.09 3.66 12.21
C SER A 122 20.95 2.92 11.17
N LYS A 123 20.37 2.58 10.00
CA LYS A 123 21.07 1.90 8.90
C LYS A 123 21.72 2.83 7.89
N LEU A 124 21.09 3.97 7.58
CA LEU A 124 21.56 4.90 6.55
C LEU A 124 22.54 5.97 7.04
N GLY A 125 22.67 6.16 8.32
CA GLY A 125 23.68 7.05 8.94
C GLY A 125 23.47 8.55 8.75
N ASN A 126 22.91 9.01 7.62
CA ASN A 126 22.71 10.45 7.38
C ASN A 126 21.53 10.76 6.42
N PHE A 127 21.07 12.03 6.43
CA PHE A 127 19.96 12.50 5.60
C PHE A 127 20.26 12.55 4.09
N THR A 128 21.54 12.68 3.71
CA THR A 128 21.94 12.70 2.30
C THR A 128 21.71 11.34 1.65
N GLU A 129 22.08 10.27 2.34
CA GLU A 129 21.81 8.90 1.90
C GLU A 129 20.32 8.60 1.80
N LEU A 130 19.52 9.15 2.73
CA LEU A 130 18.07 9.06 2.68
C LEU A 130 17.50 9.70 1.40
N GLY A 131 17.99 10.89 1.01
CA GLY A 131 17.59 11.55 -0.24
C GLY A 131 17.92 10.71 -1.48
N HIS A 132 19.09 10.15 -1.56
CA HIS A 132 19.50 9.24 -2.64
C HIS A 132 18.65 7.97 -2.68
N HIS A 133 18.29 7.43 -1.50
CA HIS A 133 17.39 6.30 -1.39
C HIS A 133 16.02 6.62 -1.99
N TRP A 134 15.42 7.77 -1.68
CA TRP A 134 14.13 8.17 -2.25
C TRP A 134 14.16 8.33 -3.76
N LEU A 135 15.21 8.91 -4.33
CA LEU A 135 15.39 9.03 -5.78
C LEU A 135 15.50 7.67 -6.46
N THR A 136 16.25 6.75 -5.86
CA THR A 136 16.36 5.37 -6.35
C THR A 136 15.02 4.67 -6.29
N GLN A 137 14.26 4.83 -5.20
CA GLN A 137 12.91 4.24 -5.08
C GLN A 137 11.94 4.82 -6.12
N ALA A 138 12.05 6.10 -6.49
CA ALA A 138 11.23 6.67 -7.55
C ALA A 138 11.50 6.03 -8.92
N ARG A 139 12.76 5.71 -9.23
CA ARG A 139 13.11 4.93 -10.44
C ARG A 139 12.49 3.54 -10.40
N VAL A 140 12.67 2.83 -9.29
CA VAL A 140 12.11 1.49 -9.08
C VAL A 140 10.58 1.50 -9.27
N MET A 141 9.88 2.44 -8.63
CA MET A 141 8.42 2.57 -8.79
C MET A 141 8.02 2.84 -10.24
N GLY A 142 8.74 3.72 -10.93
CA GLY A 142 8.49 4.00 -12.35
C GLY A 142 8.64 2.76 -13.23
N GLU A 143 9.65 1.92 -12.95
CA GLU A 143 9.85 0.64 -13.63
C GLU A 143 8.69 -0.34 -13.35
N TYR A 144 8.27 -0.47 -12.11
CA TYR A 144 7.14 -1.34 -11.77
C TYR A 144 5.84 -0.88 -12.41
N VAL A 145 5.56 0.43 -12.42
CA VAL A 145 4.37 0.98 -13.08
C VAL A 145 4.40 0.70 -14.58
N SER A 146 5.53 0.92 -15.26
CA SER A 146 5.64 0.63 -16.70
C SER A 146 5.43 -0.85 -17.01
N ARG A 147 5.99 -1.75 -16.21
CA ARG A 147 5.83 -3.20 -16.38
C ARG A 147 4.45 -3.73 -16.00
N MET A 148 3.71 -3.02 -15.20
CA MET A 148 2.31 -3.35 -14.92
C MET A 148 1.45 -3.26 -16.19
N PHE A 149 1.77 -2.32 -17.10
CA PHE A 149 1.04 -2.15 -18.37
C PHE A 149 1.72 -2.86 -19.55
N ALA A 150 3.04 -2.97 -19.53
CA ALA A 150 3.82 -3.63 -20.56
C ALA A 150 4.85 -4.60 -19.93
N PRO A 151 4.45 -5.85 -19.66
CA PRO A 151 5.30 -6.83 -18.96
C PRO A 151 6.40 -7.37 -19.87
N ILE A 152 7.29 -6.49 -20.36
CA ILE A 152 8.42 -6.81 -21.24
C ILE A 152 9.72 -6.72 -20.45
N GLY A 153 10.68 -7.62 -20.70
CA GLY A 153 11.99 -7.61 -20.05
C GLY A 153 11.93 -7.92 -18.56
N LEU A 154 11.00 -8.80 -18.16
CA LEU A 154 10.91 -9.25 -16.78
C LEU A 154 12.14 -10.10 -16.43
N SER A 155 12.80 -9.73 -15.33
CA SER A 155 13.92 -10.47 -14.75
C SER A 155 13.71 -10.57 -13.26
N SER A 156 14.15 -11.65 -12.64
CA SER A 156 14.12 -11.82 -11.18
C SER A 156 15.12 -10.91 -10.46
N ASP A 157 16.12 -10.41 -11.19
CA ASP A 157 17.14 -9.51 -10.66
C ASP A 157 17.29 -8.31 -11.60
N HIS A 158 16.68 -7.19 -11.21
CA HIS A 158 16.80 -5.92 -11.90
C HIS A 158 17.84 -5.07 -11.19
N HIS A 159 19.05 -5.05 -11.73
CA HIS A 159 20.07 -4.14 -11.25
C HIS A 159 19.71 -2.69 -11.62
N ILE A 160 19.04 -2.00 -10.69
CA ILE A 160 18.80 -0.56 -10.83
C ILE A 160 19.95 0.16 -10.11
N PRO A 161 20.78 0.93 -10.84
CA PRO A 161 21.90 1.61 -10.23
C PRO A 161 21.42 2.61 -9.18
N TRP A 162 22.19 2.68 -8.10
CA TRP A 162 21.92 3.63 -7.02
C TRP A 162 22.02 5.07 -7.54
N THR A 163 20.98 5.87 -7.32
CA THR A 163 20.96 7.27 -7.74
C THR A 163 21.65 8.13 -6.69
N ILE A 164 22.80 8.70 -7.05
CA ILE A 164 23.68 9.46 -6.15
C ILE A 164 23.58 10.97 -6.32
N ALA A 165 22.78 11.46 -7.28
CA ALA A 165 22.69 12.88 -7.56
C ALA A 165 21.26 13.34 -7.87
N TRP A 166 20.89 14.49 -7.35
CA TRP A 166 19.65 15.19 -7.68
C TRP A 166 19.63 15.73 -9.13
N SER A 167 20.76 15.70 -9.84
CA SER A 167 20.87 16.01 -11.25
C SER A 167 20.38 14.88 -12.16
N ASP A 168 20.02 13.71 -11.63
CA ASP A 168 19.42 12.61 -12.39
C ASP A 168 17.98 13.00 -12.79
N GLY A 169 17.85 13.57 -14.00
CA GLY A 169 16.58 14.07 -14.51
C GLY A 169 15.51 12.99 -14.63
N GLU A 170 15.89 11.73 -14.89
CA GLU A 170 14.95 10.61 -14.96
C GLU A 170 14.36 10.30 -13.59
N ALA A 171 15.18 10.18 -12.56
CA ALA A 171 14.74 9.89 -11.20
C ALA A 171 13.86 11.03 -10.66
N VAL A 172 14.28 12.28 -10.86
CA VAL A 172 13.53 13.47 -10.42
C VAL A 172 12.18 13.55 -11.16
N THR A 173 12.15 13.32 -12.48
CA THR A 173 10.89 13.33 -13.24
C THR A 173 9.92 12.27 -12.75
N LYS A 174 10.37 11.03 -12.53
CA LYS A 174 9.55 9.96 -11.98
C LYS A 174 9.02 10.30 -10.59
N LEU A 175 9.85 10.90 -9.74
CA LEU A 175 9.43 11.36 -8.41
C LEU A 175 8.33 12.41 -8.49
N VAL A 176 8.51 13.43 -9.34
CA VAL A 176 7.51 14.50 -9.55
C VAL A 176 6.20 13.94 -10.06
N VAL A 177 6.24 13.01 -11.03
CA VAL A 177 5.03 12.36 -11.57
C VAL A 177 4.29 11.57 -10.50
N ILE A 178 5.00 10.83 -9.65
CA ILE A 178 4.40 10.07 -8.54
C ILE A 178 3.70 11.01 -7.55
N PHE A 179 4.38 12.10 -7.13
CA PHE A 179 3.78 13.07 -6.22
C PHE A 179 2.61 13.83 -6.85
N ALA A 180 2.69 14.19 -8.13
CA ALA A 180 1.60 14.83 -8.83
C ALA A 180 0.37 13.91 -8.94
N ALA A 181 0.57 12.64 -9.27
CA ALA A 181 -0.50 11.64 -9.29
C ALA A 181 -1.14 11.46 -7.91
N ALA A 182 -0.32 11.33 -6.86
CA ALA A 182 -0.81 11.23 -5.48
C ALA A 182 -1.60 12.48 -5.07
N ALA A 183 -1.13 13.67 -5.42
CA ALA A 183 -1.81 14.93 -5.14
C ALA A 183 -3.17 15.02 -5.85
N VAL A 184 -3.26 14.63 -7.13
CA VAL A 184 -4.52 14.58 -7.89
C VAL A 184 -5.50 13.59 -7.27
N ILE A 185 -5.02 12.40 -6.87
CA ILE A 185 -5.83 11.39 -6.20
C ILE A 185 -6.38 11.94 -4.88
N LEU A 186 -5.52 12.56 -4.07
CA LEU A 186 -5.90 13.14 -2.79
C LEU A 186 -6.88 14.30 -2.96
N GLU A 187 -6.65 15.21 -3.93
CA GLU A 187 -7.55 16.31 -4.23
C GLU A 187 -8.94 15.81 -4.62
N ARG A 188 -9.02 14.85 -5.54
CA ARG A 188 -10.29 14.25 -5.95
C ARG A 188 -11.00 13.58 -4.79
N TYR A 189 -10.24 12.88 -3.94
CA TYR A 189 -10.75 12.27 -2.72
C TYR A 189 -11.35 13.30 -1.76
N ILE A 190 -10.62 14.38 -1.47
CA ILE A 190 -11.08 15.46 -0.57
C ILE A 190 -12.33 16.16 -1.13
N ARG A 191 -12.35 16.42 -2.44
CA ARG A 191 -13.47 17.09 -3.11
C ARG A 191 -14.71 16.21 -3.29
N GLY A 192 -14.67 14.95 -2.86
CA GLY A 192 -15.81 14.01 -2.96
C GLY A 192 -16.26 13.74 -4.41
N LYS A 193 -15.43 14.00 -5.41
CA LYS A 193 -15.77 13.71 -6.80
C LYS A 193 -15.76 12.21 -7.03
N ARG A 194 -16.89 11.67 -7.49
CA ARG A 194 -17.04 10.24 -7.81
C ARG A 194 -15.97 9.83 -8.83
N TRP A 195 -15.29 8.75 -8.53
CA TRP A 195 -14.57 7.96 -9.52
C TRP A 195 -15.65 7.30 -10.38
N LEU A 196 -15.65 7.52 -11.65
CA LEU A 196 -16.63 7.03 -12.62
C LEU A 196 -17.24 5.67 -12.31
#